data_8e4bc4b355365238d8928f34b9920524
#
_entry.id   8e4bc4b355365238d8928f34b9920524
#
_cell.length_a   1.000
_cell.length_b   1.000
_cell.length_c   1.000
_cell.angle_alpha   90.00
_cell.angle_beta   90.00
_cell.angle_gamma   90.00
#
_symmetry.space_group_name_H-M   'P 1'
#
loop_
_entity.id
_entity.type
_entity.pdbx_description
1 polymer ?
#
loop_
_entity_poly.entity_id
_entity_poly.type
_entity_poly.pdbx_seq_one_letter_code
_entity_poly.pdbx_strand_id
1 'polypeptide(L)'
;LYERALERGMPYVYIGETGGGRIPDLIGAEGIADVAPALSVSRRRRQIPMATAIVGQSFGGSSFQSAFSDFVVQVRGSVLAVTSPRVFEIATGEVIGFEELGGVDVHSRITGQIDLGVETFDEAYEAIQRWLSYLPQNAWSVSPRLDSRADMTPDHSLAGLIPSKRTRGYDMRRFCSTLFDAGSFMELQPGYARNLTTGLGRLDGFSVGVIANNPMFNAGVLD
;
A
#
# COMPACT_ATOMS: atom_id res chain seq x y z
N LEU A 1 3.83 8.44 19.54
CA LEU A 1 2.91 7.32 19.22
C LEU A 1 3.66 6.14 18.60
N TYR A 2 4.52 6.36 17.59
CA TYR A 2 5.28 5.31 16.91
C TYR A 2 6.16 4.48 17.86
N GLU A 3 6.96 5.12 18.72
CA GLU A 3 7.81 4.43 19.71
C GLU A 3 6.98 3.54 20.64
N ARG A 4 5.80 4.00 21.04
CA ARG A 4 4.89 3.22 21.88
C ARG A 4 4.28 2.02 21.15
N ALA A 5 4.04 2.15 19.85
CA ALA A 5 3.62 1.03 19.02
C ALA A 5 4.73 -0.02 18.90
N LEU A 6 5.99 0.42 18.71
CA LEU A 6 7.16 -0.45 18.70
C LEU A 6 7.34 -1.21 20.03
N GLU A 7 7.27 -0.52 21.16
CA GLU A 7 7.38 -1.15 22.50
C GLU A 7 6.33 -2.23 22.72
N ARG A 8 5.14 -2.04 22.16
CA ARG A 8 4.01 -2.98 22.26
C ARG A 8 3.92 -3.96 21.10
N GLY A 9 4.81 -3.87 20.12
CA GLY A 9 4.78 -4.68 18.90
C GLY A 9 3.50 -4.54 18.08
N MET A 10 2.77 -3.42 18.23
CA MET A 10 1.47 -3.21 17.60
C MET A 10 1.62 -2.56 16.22
N PRO A 11 0.70 -2.84 15.27
CA PRO A 11 0.64 -2.09 14.03
C PRO A 11 0.49 -0.59 14.26
N TYR A 12 1.11 0.20 13.38
CA TYR A 12 1.02 1.66 13.39
C TYR A 12 0.28 2.15 12.14
N VAL A 13 -0.75 2.97 12.36
CA VAL A 13 -1.52 3.59 11.27
C VAL A 13 -1.33 5.09 11.30
N TYR A 14 -0.98 5.66 10.17
CA TYR A 14 -0.86 7.11 9.96
C TYR A 14 -1.92 7.58 8.97
N ILE A 15 -2.66 8.62 9.33
CA ILE A 15 -3.59 9.29 8.43
C ILE A 15 -2.98 10.64 8.09
N GLY A 16 -2.59 10.82 6.83
CA GLY A 16 -1.75 11.94 6.37
C GLY A 16 -2.55 13.03 5.70
N GLU A 17 -2.54 14.20 6.33
CA GLU A 17 -2.92 15.48 5.74
C GLU A 17 -2.03 16.58 6.33
N THR A 18 -1.16 17.18 5.52
CA THR A 18 -0.29 18.27 5.95
C THR A 18 0.18 19.11 4.79
N GLY A 19 0.01 20.42 4.89
CA GLY A 19 0.56 21.40 3.95
C GLY A 19 2.08 21.65 4.08
N GLY A 20 2.73 20.94 5.01
CA GLY A 20 4.15 21.14 5.33
C GLY A 20 4.38 21.74 6.71
N GLY A 21 5.63 21.98 7.05
CA GLY A 21 6.01 22.58 8.33
C GLY A 21 5.73 24.08 8.41
N ARG A 22 5.25 24.56 9.54
CA ARG A 22 5.05 25.98 9.80
C ARG A 22 6.40 26.63 10.10
N ILE A 23 6.81 27.61 9.29
CA ILE A 23 8.14 28.24 9.38
C ILE A 23 8.51 28.73 10.78
N PRO A 24 7.64 29.41 11.56
CA PRO A 24 8.00 29.83 12.92
C PRO A 24 8.38 28.69 13.87
N ASP A 25 7.84 27.50 13.66
CA ASP A 25 8.11 26.32 14.51
C ASP A 25 9.34 25.53 14.05
N LEU A 26 9.82 25.80 12.82
CA LEU A 26 10.93 25.10 12.19
C LEU A 26 12.20 25.94 12.06
N ILE A 27 12.22 27.15 12.67
CA ILE A 27 13.39 28.00 12.62
C ILE A 27 14.52 27.40 13.46
N GLY A 28 15.63 27.12 12.78
CA GLY A 28 16.84 26.58 13.39
C GLY A 28 16.93 25.05 13.36
N ALA A 29 18.13 24.55 13.60
CA ALA A 29 18.43 23.12 13.56
C ALA A 29 17.67 22.33 14.63
N GLU A 30 17.40 22.94 15.80
CA GLU A 30 16.64 22.29 16.88
C GLU A 30 15.19 22.03 16.50
N GLY A 31 14.49 23.02 15.91
CA GLY A 31 13.12 22.87 15.47
C GLY A 31 12.96 21.80 14.38
N ILE A 32 13.93 21.71 13.46
CA ILE A 32 13.95 20.66 12.42
C ILE A 32 14.25 19.30 13.05
N ALA A 33 15.15 19.21 14.03
CA ALA A 33 15.48 17.95 14.69
C ALA A 33 14.30 17.38 15.48
N ASP A 34 13.51 18.23 16.14
CA ASP A 34 12.31 17.83 16.89
C ASP A 34 11.18 17.30 16.00
N VAL A 35 11.13 17.74 14.75
CA VAL A 35 10.14 17.26 13.76
C VAL A 35 10.59 15.98 13.06
N ALA A 36 11.81 15.51 13.25
CA ALA A 36 12.38 14.35 12.57
C ALA A 36 12.26 13.01 13.35
N PRO A 37 11.04 12.47 13.62
CA PRO A 37 10.91 11.07 14.02
C PRO A 37 11.35 10.12 12.89
N ALA A 38 11.61 10.65 11.69
CA ALA A 38 12.01 9.91 10.51
C ALA A 38 13.24 9.01 10.72
N LEU A 39 14.22 9.44 11.53
CA LEU A 39 15.41 8.62 11.82
C LEU A 39 15.08 7.39 12.65
N SER A 40 14.21 7.52 13.64
CA SER A 40 13.74 6.39 14.45
C SER A 40 12.94 5.40 13.61
N VAL A 41 12.01 5.91 12.81
CA VAL A 41 11.20 5.09 11.89
C VAL A 41 12.09 4.38 10.86
N SER A 42 13.03 5.08 10.23
CA SER A 42 13.90 4.49 9.20
C SER A 42 14.81 3.37 9.73
N ARG A 43 15.32 3.52 10.96
CA ARG A 43 16.17 2.51 11.61
C ARG A 43 15.40 1.27 12.04
N ARG A 44 14.11 1.43 12.39
CA ARG A 44 13.27 0.40 12.98
C ARG A 44 12.11 -0.02 12.07
N ARG A 45 12.15 0.36 10.79
CA ARG A 45 11.14 -0.04 9.82
C ARG A 45 10.99 -1.56 9.78
N ARG A 46 9.77 -2.03 9.53
CA ARG A 46 9.44 -3.47 9.45
C ARG A 46 9.63 -4.28 10.74
N GLN A 47 9.81 -3.63 11.88
CA GLN A 47 9.68 -4.30 13.19
C GLN A 47 8.23 -4.46 13.60
N ILE A 48 7.38 -3.54 13.15
CA ILE A 48 5.92 -3.60 13.25
C ILE A 48 5.31 -3.24 11.90
N PRO A 49 4.12 -3.75 11.56
CA PRO A 49 3.39 -3.35 10.37
C PRO A 49 3.00 -1.88 10.41
N MET A 50 3.18 -1.19 9.29
CA MET A 50 2.86 0.23 9.15
C MET A 50 1.95 0.46 7.96
N ALA A 51 0.83 1.17 8.18
CA ALA A 51 -0.07 1.58 7.11
C ALA A 51 -0.24 3.11 7.09
N THR A 52 -0.39 3.67 5.90
CA THR A 52 -0.67 5.10 5.72
C THR A 52 -1.87 5.31 4.81
N ALA A 53 -2.80 6.18 5.24
CA ALA A 53 -3.84 6.74 4.38
C ALA A 53 -3.50 8.20 4.05
N ILE A 54 -3.45 8.52 2.75
CA ILE A 54 -3.30 9.90 2.25
C ILE A 54 -4.69 10.42 1.90
N VAL A 55 -5.18 11.38 2.69
CA VAL A 55 -6.57 11.85 2.63
C VAL A 55 -6.71 13.31 2.16
N GLY A 56 -5.60 14.03 2.09
CA GLY A 56 -5.53 15.41 1.64
C GLY A 56 -4.14 15.75 1.11
N GLN A 57 -3.71 16.99 1.30
CA GLN A 57 -2.33 17.37 0.96
C GLN A 57 -1.36 16.65 1.89
N SER A 58 -0.32 16.05 1.32
CA SER A 58 0.68 15.28 2.07
C SER A 58 2.07 15.61 1.57
N PHE A 59 2.67 16.65 2.15
CA PHE A 59 4.00 17.14 1.78
C PHE A 59 5.02 16.92 2.90
N GLY A 60 6.30 16.81 2.53
CA GLY A 60 7.42 16.72 3.45
C GLY A 60 7.37 15.51 4.36
N GLY A 61 7.29 15.69 5.67
CA GLY A 61 7.31 14.61 6.65
C GLY A 61 6.25 13.53 6.45
N SER A 62 5.06 13.90 5.97
CA SER A 62 3.99 12.96 5.65
C SER A 62 4.34 12.05 4.46
N SER A 63 5.03 12.58 3.45
CA SER A 63 5.48 11.77 2.32
C SER A 63 6.57 10.78 2.73
N PHE A 64 7.46 11.13 3.65
CA PHE A 64 8.43 10.20 4.21
C PHE A 64 7.76 9.11 5.04
N GLN A 65 6.73 9.47 5.82
CA GLN A 65 5.97 8.51 6.61
C GLN A 65 5.31 7.45 5.70
N SER A 66 4.73 7.87 4.56
CA SER A 66 4.16 6.93 3.59
C SER A 66 5.23 6.05 2.94
N ALA A 67 6.41 6.61 2.62
CA ALA A 67 7.51 5.84 2.03
C ALA A 67 8.08 4.76 2.99
N PHE A 68 7.90 4.90 4.30
CA PHE A 68 8.29 3.89 5.28
C PHE A 68 7.20 2.86 5.56
N SER A 69 5.97 3.10 5.13
CA SER A 69 4.84 2.21 5.38
C SER A 69 4.89 0.95 4.51
N ASP A 70 4.33 -0.13 5.04
CA ASP A 70 4.21 -1.41 4.35
C ASP A 70 2.94 -1.48 3.49
N PHE A 71 1.97 -0.58 3.76
CA PHE A 71 0.74 -0.42 3.01
C PHE A 71 0.35 1.04 2.92
N VAL A 72 0.13 1.53 1.71
CA VAL A 72 -0.24 2.92 1.44
C VAL A 72 -1.51 2.98 0.60
N VAL A 73 -2.53 3.66 1.12
CA VAL A 73 -3.77 3.95 0.40
C VAL A 73 -3.92 5.46 0.21
N GLN A 74 -4.29 5.88 -1.00
CA GLN A 74 -4.46 7.29 -1.34
C GLN A 74 -5.88 7.56 -1.83
N VAL A 75 -6.53 8.57 -1.25
CA VAL A 75 -7.86 9.02 -1.66
C VAL A 75 -7.75 9.93 -2.88
N ARG A 76 -8.61 9.76 -3.87
CA ARG A 76 -8.65 10.60 -5.07
C ARG A 76 -8.90 12.08 -4.71
N GLY A 77 -8.19 12.98 -5.39
CA GLY A 77 -8.17 14.41 -5.05
C GLY A 77 -7.17 14.77 -3.95
N SER A 78 -6.55 13.81 -3.28
CA SER A 78 -5.41 14.05 -2.41
C SER A 78 -4.09 14.09 -3.21
N VAL A 79 -3.03 14.60 -2.60
CA VAL A 79 -1.71 14.67 -3.22
C VAL A 79 -0.64 14.16 -2.26
N LEU A 80 0.25 13.33 -2.77
CA LEU A 80 1.42 12.82 -2.07
C LEU A 80 2.68 13.27 -2.81
N ALA A 81 3.46 14.15 -2.21
CA ALA A 81 4.73 14.61 -2.80
C ALA A 81 5.69 15.10 -1.71
N VAL A 82 6.98 15.17 -2.03
CA VAL A 82 7.97 15.73 -1.11
C VAL A 82 7.80 17.23 -0.96
N THR A 83 7.39 17.92 -2.02
CA THR A 83 7.23 19.37 -2.06
C THR A 83 5.91 19.78 -2.69
N SER A 84 5.47 21.02 -2.42
CA SER A 84 4.25 21.57 -3.03
C SER A 84 4.50 22.02 -4.49
N PRO A 85 3.45 22.15 -5.33
CA PRO A 85 3.56 22.68 -6.70
C PRO A 85 4.26 24.03 -6.77
N ARG A 86 3.99 24.93 -5.80
CA ARG A 86 4.64 26.25 -5.76
C ARG A 86 6.14 26.17 -5.54
N VAL A 87 6.61 25.28 -4.67
CA VAL A 87 8.06 25.12 -4.43
C VAL A 87 8.70 24.42 -5.63
N PHE A 88 8.01 23.49 -6.26
CA PHE A 88 8.43 22.86 -7.50
C PHE A 88 8.62 23.91 -8.63
N GLU A 89 7.63 24.79 -8.83
CA GLU A 89 7.70 25.88 -9.80
C GLU A 89 8.91 26.81 -9.56
N ILE A 90 9.14 27.20 -8.29
CA ILE A 90 10.30 28.06 -7.93
C ILE A 90 11.62 27.35 -8.24
N ALA A 91 11.69 26.04 -8.03
CA ALA A 91 12.94 25.29 -8.19
C ALA A 91 13.25 24.94 -9.64
N THR A 92 12.22 24.66 -10.47
CA THR A 92 12.36 24.15 -11.83
C THR A 92 11.96 25.14 -12.92
N GLY A 93 11.16 26.15 -12.57
CA GLY A 93 10.51 27.06 -13.53
C GLY A 93 9.29 26.44 -14.23
N GLU A 94 8.88 25.24 -13.87
CA GLU A 94 7.75 24.53 -14.47
C GLU A 94 6.51 24.63 -13.58
N VAL A 95 5.35 24.87 -14.17
CA VAL A 95 4.06 24.89 -13.48
C VAL A 95 3.45 23.50 -13.55
N ILE A 96 3.13 22.92 -12.39
CA ILE A 96 2.53 21.58 -12.27
C ILE A 96 1.31 21.62 -11.35
N GLY A 97 0.26 20.87 -11.69
CA GLY A 97 -0.92 20.71 -10.83
C GLY A 97 -0.75 19.65 -9.76
N PHE A 98 -1.63 19.65 -8.75
CA PHE A 98 -1.59 18.66 -7.66
C PHE A 98 -1.71 17.22 -8.16
N GLU A 99 -2.67 16.95 -9.04
CA GLU A 99 -2.90 15.61 -9.60
C GLU A 99 -1.71 15.11 -10.42
N GLU A 100 -1.08 16.01 -11.17
CA GLU A 100 0.08 15.69 -12.00
C GLU A 100 1.35 15.51 -11.17
N LEU A 101 1.49 16.27 -10.07
CA LEU A 101 2.63 16.17 -9.17
C LEU A 101 2.61 14.88 -8.33
N GLY A 102 1.45 14.48 -7.82
CA GLY A 102 1.38 13.37 -6.87
C GLY A 102 -0.04 12.87 -6.60
N GLY A 103 -0.91 12.90 -7.62
CA GLY A 103 -2.25 12.32 -7.52
C GLY A 103 -2.26 10.80 -7.59
N VAL A 104 -3.42 10.21 -7.38
CA VAL A 104 -3.62 8.75 -7.34
C VAL A 104 -3.12 8.07 -8.62
N ASP A 105 -3.39 8.64 -9.80
CA ASP A 105 -3.01 8.01 -11.07
C ASP A 105 -1.49 7.98 -11.27
N VAL A 106 -0.76 8.98 -10.78
CA VAL A 106 0.71 9.01 -10.81
C VAL A 106 1.26 7.88 -9.94
N HIS A 107 0.79 7.78 -8.69
CA HIS A 107 1.36 6.85 -7.74
C HIS A 107 0.90 5.41 -7.93
N SER A 108 -0.32 5.19 -8.43
CA SER A 108 -0.84 3.84 -8.66
C SER A 108 -0.39 3.20 -9.98
N ARG A 109 0.10 4.01 -10.96
CA ARG A 109 0.40 3.51 -12.31
C ARG A 109 1.84 3.76 -12.77
N ILE A 110 2.46 4.86 -12.30
CA ILE A 110 3.76 5.30 -12.80
C ILE A 110 4.86 5.02 -11.77
N THR A 111 4.66 5.43 -10.51
CA THR A 111 5.70 5.31 -9.48
C THR A 111 5.59 4.05 -8.62
N GLY A 112 4.40 3.46 -8.51
CA GLY A 112 4.15 2.33 -7.59
C GLY A 112 4.26 2.71 -6.12
N GLN A 113 4.14 3.99 -5.77
CA GLN A 113 4.33 4.47 -4.40
C GLN A 113 3.14 4.14 -3.49
N ILE A 114 1.96 3.90 -4.05
CA ILE A 114 0.77 3.51 -3.30
C ILE A 114 0.31 2.10 -3.69
N ASP A 115 -0.24 1.39 -2.71
CA ASP A 115 -0.80 0.05 -2.92
C ASP A 115 -2.22 0.10 -3.47
N LEU A 116 -3.03 1.08 -3.01
CA LEU A 116 -4.39 1.28 -3.49
C LEU A 116 -4.72 2.75 -3.68
N GLY A 117 -5.41 3.07 -4.78
CA GLY A 117 -6.13 4.33 -4.97
C GLY A 117 -7.62 4.08 -4.71
N VAL A 118 -8.27 4.96 -3.95
CA VAL A 118 -9.69 4.86 -3.57
C VAL A 118 -10.40 6.19 -3.79
N GLU A 119 -11.73 6.18 -3.83
CA GLU A 119 -12.52 7.39 -4.10
C GLU A 119 -12.83 8.16 -2.81
N THR A 120 -12.97 7.48 -1.68
CA THR A 120 -13.43 8.10 -0.42
C THR A 120 -12.54 7.75 0.77
N PHE A 121 -12.69 8.56 1.83
CA PHE A 121 -12.03 8.28 3.12
C PHE A 121 -12.50 6.95 3.73
N ASP A 122 -13.79 6.66 3.62
CA ASP A 122 -14.36 5.42 4.17
C ASP A 122 -13.76 4.19 3.48
N GLU A 123 -13.60 4.23 2.15
CA GLU A 123 -12.90 3.16 1.42
C GLU A 123 -11.43 3.03 1.84
N ALA A 124 -10.74 4.13 2.12
CA ALA A 124 -9.37 4.08 2.63
C ALA A 124 -9.30 3.42 4.01
N TYR A 125 -10.25 3.75 4.88
CA TYR A 125 -10.38 3.16 6.20
C TYR A 125 -10.66 1.65 6.11
N GLU A 126 -11.61 1.24 5.28
CA GLU A 126 -11.93 -0.16 5.02
C GLU A 126 -10.73 -0.94 4.46
N ALA A 127 -9.98 -0.33 3.53
CA ALA A 127 -8.78 -0.93 2.96
C ALA A 127 -7.70 -1.20 4.04
N ILE A 128 -7.47 -0.24 4.95
CA ILE A 128 -6.53 -0.41 6.08
C ILE A 128 -7.04 -1.50 7.03
N GLN A 129 -8.32 -1.50 7.39
CA GLN A 129 -8.89 -2.53 8.25
C GLN A 129 -8.76 -3.92 7.62
N ARG A 130 -9.04 -4.04 6.32
CA ARG A 130 -8.89 -5.27 5.57
C ARG A 130 -7.43 -5.74 5.56
N TRP A 131 -6.47 -4.85 5.29
CA TRP A 131 -5.05 -5.18 5.32
C TRP A 131 -4.61 -5.65 6.71
N LEU A 132 -4.99 -4.93 7.77
CA LEU A 132 -4.69 -5.30 9.15
C LEU A 132 -5.29 -6.65 9.54
N SER A 133 -6.42 -7.05 8.95
CA SER A 133 -7.07 -8.33 9.26
C SER A 133 -6.23 -9.54 8.90
N TYR A 134 -5.28 -9.41 7.96
CA TYR A 134 -4.35 -10.50 7.60
C TYR A 134 -3.18 -10.64 8.57
N LEU A 135 -2.96 -9.65 9.43
CA LEU A 135 -1.80 -9.54 10.29
C LEU A 135 -2.14 -9.90 11.75
N PRO A 136 -1.15 -10.29 12.54
CA PRO A 136 -1.38 -10.47 13.98
C PRO A 136 -1.62 -9.12 14.67
N GLN A 137 -2.28 -9.16 15.84
CA GLN A 137 -2.54 -7.97 16.65
C GLN A 137 -1.26 -7.32 17.19
N ASN A 138 -0.21 -8.12 17.35
CA ASN A 138 1.11 -7.67 17.79
C ASN A 138 2.20 -8.66 17.35
N ALA A 139 3.46 -8.26 17.47
CA ALA A 139 4.62 -9.04 17.04
C ALA A 139 4.81 -10.39 17.76
N TRP A 140 4.12 -10.62 18.86
CA TRP A 140 4.20 -11.86 19.65
C TRP A 140 3.01 -12.80 19.43
N SER A 141 2.05 -12.39 18.61
CA SER A 141 0.86 -13.18 18.27
C SER A 141 1.02 -13.78 16.86
N VAL A 142 0.29 -14.83 16.59
CA VAL A 142 0.11 -15.38 15.25
C VAL A 142 -1.03 -14.66 14.53
N SER A 143 -0.99 -14.61 13.20
CA SER A 143 -2.10 -14.09 12.41
C SER A 143 -3.39 -14.86 12.70
N PRO A 144 -4.53 -14.17 12.83
CA PRO A 144 -5.79 -14.85 13.14
C PRO A 144 -6.20 -15.75 11.98
N ARG A 145 -6.54 -16.99 12.32
CA ARG A 145 -7.27 -17.87 11.40
C ARG A 145 -8.75 -17.49 11.48
N LEU A 146 -9.33 -17.13 10.34
CA LEU A 146 -10.77 -16.93 10.25
C LEU A 146 -11.46 -18.28 10.00
N ASP A 147 -12.67 -18.44 10.52
CA ASP A 147 -13.46 -19.62 10.22
C ASP A 147 -13.75 -19.65 8.70
N SER A 148 -13.10 -20.55 8.02
CA SER A 148 -13.34 -20.80 6.61
C SER A 148 -14.47 -21.84 6.53
N ARG A 149 -15.51 -21.49 5.76
CA ARG A 149 -16.50 -22.49 5.31
C ARG A 149 -16.05 -23.14 3.97
N ALA A 150 -14.75 -23.13 3.74
CA ALA A 150 -14.20 -23.70 2.52
C ALA A 150 -14.58 -25.16 2.43
N ASP A 151 -15.34 -25.49 1.41
CA ASP A 151 -15.50 -26.86 0.98
C ASP A 151 -14.12 -27.32 0.48
N MET A 152 -13.50 -28.25 1.23
CA MET A 152 -12.18 -28.80 0.89
C MET A 152 -12.21 -29.66 -0.37
N THR A 153 -13.32 -29.65 -1.10
CA THR A 153 -13.44 -30.34 -2.40
C THR A 153 -12.49 -29.67 -3.39
N PRO A 154 -11.62 -30.42 -4.08
CA PRO A 154 -10.74 -29.84 -5.09
C PRO A 154 -11.54 -29.06 -6.14
N ASP A 155 -11.24 -27.77 -6.27
CA ASP A 155 -11.91 -26.95 -7.29
C ASP A 155 -11.28 -27.22 -8.67
N HIS A 156 -11.91 -28.14 -9.42
CA HIS A 156 -11.47 -28.44 -10.77
C HIS A 156 -11.60 -27.25 -11.75
N SER A 157 -12.29 -26.16 -11.36
CA SER A 157 -12.39 -24.95 -12.17
C SER A 157 -11.04 -24.25 -12.35
N LEU A 158 -10.12 -24.38 -11.38
CA LEU A 158 -8.77 -23.81 -11.46
C LEU A 158 -8.00 -24.32 -12.69
N ALA A 159 -8.10 -25.61 -13.00
CA ALA A 159 -7.45 -26.18 -14.17
C ALA A 159 -7.98 -25.58 -15.49
N GLY A 160 -9.27 -25.21 -15.53
CA GLY A 160 -9.89 -24.56 -16.68
C GLY A 160 -9.46 -23.10 -16.91
N LEU A 161 -8.89 -22.44 -15.90
CA LEU A 161 -8.39 -21.07 -16.02
C LEU A 161 -7.06 -20.99 -16.78
N ILE A 162 -6.28 -22.07 -16.79
CA ILE A 162 -4.98 -22.13 -17.46
C ILE A 162 -5.18 -22.69 -18.87
N PRO A 163 -4.88 -21.90 -19.93
CA PRO A 163 -5.04 -22.37 -21.30
C PRO A 163 -4.10 -23.54 -21.61
N SER A 164 -4.59 -24.55 -22.35
CA SER A 164 -3.76 -25.65 -22.83
C SER A 164 -2.69 -25.22 -23.83
N LYS A 165 -2.93 -24.13 -24.58
CA LYS A 165 -1.95 -23.53 -25.49
C LYS A 165 -1.00 -22.61 -24.72
N ARG A 166 0.29 -22.93 -24.70
CA ARG A 166 1.34 -22.12 -24.03
C ARG A 166 1.49 -20.69 -24.54
N THR A 167 1.00 -20.40 -25.75
CA THR A 167 1.05 -19.07 -26.37
C THR A 167 -0.11 -18.16 -25.95
N ARG A 168 -1.06 -18.67 -25.16
CA ARG A 168 -2.22 -17.90 -24.72
C ARG A 168 -2.03 -17.46 -23.28
N GLY A 169 -2.02 -16.13 -23.09
CA GLY A 169 -2.01 -15.52 -21.73
C GLY A 169 -3.33 -15.75 -21.00
N TYR A 170 -3.28 -15.69 -19.69
CA TYR A 170 -4.44 -15.72 -18.78
C TYR A 170 -4.23 -14.73 -17.64
N ASP A 171 -5.33 -14.24 -17.04
CA ASP A 171 -5.26 -13.28 -15.93
C ASP A 171 -5.03 -14.03 -14.61
N MET A 172 -3.85 -13.84 -14.04
CA MET A 172 -3.46 -14.44 -12.77
C MET A 172 -4.32 -13.95 -11.59
N ARG A 173 -4.86 -12.75 -11.66
CA ARG A 173 -5.78 -12.22 -10.63
C ARG A 173 -7.03 -13.07 -10.47
N ARG A 174 -7.59 -13.52 -11.62
CA ARG A 174 -8.73 -14.42 -11.62
C ARG A 174 -8.37 -15.78 -11.02
N PHE A 175 -7.18 -16.28 -11.32
CA PHE A 175 -6.67 -17.51 -10.71
C PHE A 175 -6.55 -17.38 -9.19
N CYS A 176 -5.92 -16.29 -8.70
CA CYS A 176 -5.80 -16.01 -7.27
C CYS A 176 -7.17 -15.88 -6.59
N SER A 177 -8.12 -15.15 -7.19
CA SER A 177 -9.47 -14.99 -6.63
C SER A 177 -10.25 -16.30 -6.53
N THR A 178 -9.93 -17.30 -7.37
CA THR A 178 -10.55 -18.61 -7.34
C THR A 178 -9.83 -19.57 -6.38
N LEU A 179 -8.50 -19.43 -6.24
CA LEU A 179 -7.68 -20.26 -5.37
C LEU A 179 -7.92 -19.98 -3.88
N PHE A 180 -8.07 -18.70 -3.54
CA PHE A 180 -8.24 -18.27 -2.14
C PHE A 180 -9.69 -18.36 -1.68
N ASP A 181 -9.88 -18.36 -0.37
CA ASP A 181 -11.20 -18.30 0.25
C ASP A 181 -12.01 -17.14 -0.34
N ALA A 182 -13.28 -17.34 -0.58
CA ALA A 182 -14.14 -16.42 -1.31
C ALA A 182 -14.06 -14.97 -0.75
N GLY A 183 -13.73 -14.03 -1.64
CA GLY A 183 -13.59 -12.60 -1.31
C GLY A 183 -12.37 -12.25 -0.48
N SER A 184 -11.51 -13.22 -0.14
CA SER A 184 -10.34 -12.96 0.69
C SER A 184 -9.14 -12.40 -0.08
N PHE A 185 -9.07 -12.54 -1.39
CA PHE A 185 -7.93 -12.02 -2.14
C PHE A 185 -7.94 -10.48 -2.18
N MET A 186 -6.87 -9.87 -1.69
CA MET A 186 -6.60 -8.43 -1.73
C MET A 186 -5.35 -8.19 -2.57
N GLU A 187 -5.54 -7.73 -3.80
CA GLU A 187 -4.42 -7.36 -4.68
C GLU A 187 -3.78 -6.06 -4.21
N LEU A 188 -2.46 -6.00 -4.19
CA LEU A 188 -1.68 -4.79 -3.94
C LEU A 188 -1.12 -4.27 -5.27
N GLN A 189 -1.09 -2.95 -5.44
CA GLN A 189 -0.57 -2.28 -6.64
C GLN A 189 -1.18 -2.78 -7.97
N PRO A 190 -2.52 -2.90 -8.10
CA PRO A 190 -3.16 -3.51 -9.28
C PRO A 190 -2.90 -2.75 -10.59
N GLY A 191 -2.48 -1.48 -10.51
CA GLY A 191 -2.18 -0.61 -11.65
C GLY A 191 -0.72 -0.55 -12.06
N TYR A 192 0.20 -0.95 -11.18
CA TYR A 192 1.65 -0.86 -11.35
C TYR A 192 2.26 -2.23 -11.62
N ALA A 193 3.29 -2.30 -12.49
CA ALA A 193 4.00 -3.55 -12.82
C ALA A 193 3.04 -4.75 -13.06
N ARG A 194 2.03 -4.56 -13.91
CA ARG A 194 0.89 -5.49 -14.10
C ARG A 194 1.26 -6.89 -14.57
N ASN A 195 2.51 -7.09 -15.00
CA ASN A 195 3.12 -8.39 -15.31
C ASN A 195 3.36 -9.24 -14.05
N LEU A 196 3.22 -8.63 -12.87
CA LEU A 196 3.25 -9.30 -11.57
C LEU A 196 1.94 -9.02 -10.83
N THR A 197 1.39 -10.04 -10.19
CA THR A 197 0.27 -9.93 -9.24
C THR A 197 0.83 -10.15 -7.85
N THR A 198 0.68 -9.16 -6.98
CA THR A 198 1.05 -9.24 -5.56
C THR A 198 -0.18 -9.03 -4.70
N GLY A 199 -0.22 -9.64 -3.54
CA GLY A 199 -1.38 -9.48 -2.66
C GLY A 199 -1.36 -10.35 -1.43
N LEU A 200 -2.45 -10.26 -0.70
CA LEU A 200 -2.76 -11.10 0.45
C LEU A 200 -4.04 -11.88 0.18
N GLY A 201 -4.13 -13.09 0.69
CA GLY A 201 -5.33 -13.92 0.60
C GLY A 201 -5.46 -14.81 1.81
N ARG A 202 -6.47 -15.67 1.80
CA ARG A 202 -6.63 -16.71 2.82
C ARG A 202 -6.80 -18.07 2.16
N LEU A 203 -6.18 -19.09 2.76
CA LEU A 203 -6.40 -20.48 2.43
C LEU A 203 -6.83 -21.20 3.71
N ASP A 204 -8.03 -21.72 3.73
CA ASP A 204 -8.65 -22.32 4.90
C ASP A 204 -8.55 -21.41 6.13
N GLY A 205 -8.83 -20.10 5.93
CA GLY A 205 -8.76 -19.05 6.94
C GLY A 205 -7.36 -18.55 7.30
N PHE A 206 -6.29 -19.21 6.87
CA PHE A 206 -4.91 -18.78 7.13
C PHE A 206 -4.49 -17.66 6.17
N SER A 207 -3.87 -16.61 6.70
CA SER A 207 -3.31 -15.51 5.89
C SER A 207 -2.11 -15.99 5.07
N VAL A 208 -2.11 -15.67 3.79
CA VAL A 208 -1.08 -16.05 2.81
C VAL A 208 -0.68 -14.84 1.97
N GLY A 209 0.61 -14.62 1.81
CA GLY A 209 1.15 -13.65 0.85
C GLY A 209 1.26 -14.27 -0.54
N VAL A 210 1.02 -13.48 -1.59
CA VAL A 210 1.03 -13.91 -2.98
C VAL A 210 2.00 -13.08 -3.79
N ILE A 211 2.83 -13.76 -4.56
CA ILE A 211 3.63 -13.19 -5.66
C ILE A 211 3.48 -14.14 -6.84
N ALA A 212 2.90 -13.66 -7.94
CA ALA A 212 2.64 -14.48 -9.11
C ALA A 212 2.84 -13.70 -10.42
N ASN A 213 3.49 -14.31 -11.40
CA ASN A 213 3.58 -13.74 -12.73
C ASN A 213 2.18 -13.67 -13.38
N ASN A 214 1.86 -12.56 -14.02
CA ASN A 214 0.61 -12.39 -14.75
C ASN A 214 0.85 -12.43 -16.27
N PRO A 215 0.66 -13.56 -16.92
CA PRO A 215 0.94 -13.72 -18.35
C PRO A 215 0.08 -12.86 -19.29
N MET A 216 -0.95 -12.20 -18.75
CA MET A 216 -1.77 -11.27 -19.53
C MET A 216 -0.98 -10.01 -19.95
N PHE A 217 0.05 -9.65 -19.19
CA PHE A 217 0.89 -8.48 -19.42
C PHE A 217 2.33 -8.91 -19.63
N ASN A 218 2.92 -8.48 -20.75
CA ASN A 218 4.31 -8.79 -21.13
C ASN A 218 4.69 -10.28 -20.94
N ALA A 219 3.74 -11.19 -21.20
CA ALA A 219 3.85 -12.64 -21.00
C ALA A 219 4.30 -13.02 -19.55
N GLY A 220 4.14 -12.15 -18.57
CA GLY A 220 4.56 -12.34 -17.18
C GLY A 220 6.08 -12.21 -16.97
N VAL A 221 6.79 -11.64 -17.93
CA VAL A 221 8.24 -11.39 -17.81
C VAL A 221 8.46 -10.17 -16.91
N LEU A 222 9.40 -10.30 -15.98
CA LEU A 222 9.86 -9.19 -15.13
C LEU A 222 10.95 -8.43 -15.89
N ASP A 223 10.78 -7.13 -16.04
CA ASP A 223 11.67 -6.18 -16.71
C ASP A 223 12.21 -5.13 -15.71
#